data_0b24cda786553d21894571ae4302e955
#
_entry.id   0b24cda786553d21894571ae4302e955
#
_cell.length_a   1.000
_cell.length_b   1.000
_cell.length_c   1.000
_cell.angle_alpha   90.00
_cell.angle_beta   90.00
_cell.angle_gamma   90.00
#
_symmetry.space_group_name_H-M   'P 1'
#
loop_
_entity.id
_entity.type
_entity.pdbx_description
1 polymer ?
#
loop_
_entity_poly.entity_id
_entity_poly.type
_entity_poly.pdbx_seq_one_letter_code
_entity_poly.pdbx_strand_id
1 'polypeptide(L)'
;MHDSLSQTFAALADPTRREILDLLRDGPRQTTEIVERFPRLSRFGVMKHLDVLREAGLVNTRSEGRRRINTLNVAPIRRILERWISKYEAYWTNTLLRVKETAEEAQADNHESTTRRAKSG
;
A
#
# COMPACT_ATOMS: atom_id res chain seq x y z
N MET A 1 14.32 0.97 21.49
CA MET A 1 12.85 1.02 21.67
C MET A 1 12.19 1.25 20.33
N HIS A 2 11.29 0.36 19.95
CA HIS A 2 10.57 0.49 18.68
C HIS A 2 9.28 1.29 18.90
N ASP A 3 9.15 2.42 18.22
CA ASP A 3 7.89 3.13 18.22
C ASP A 3 6.87 2.40 17.31
N SER A 4 5.59 2.73 17.44
CA SER A 4 4.54 2.05 16.70
C SER A 4 4.66 2.23 15.19
N LEU A 5 5.21 3.35 14.75
CA LEU A 5 5.43 3.62 13.34
C LEU A 5 6.53 2.73 12.76
N SER A 6 7.65 2.62 13.48
CA SER A 6 8.75 1.72 13.07
C SER A 6 8.31 0.27 13.04
N GLN A 7 7.46 -0.15 13.98
CA GLN A 7 6.89 -1.49 13.97
C GLN A 7 6.03 -1.73 12.73
N THR A 8 5.25 -0.74 12.33
CA THR A 8 4.44 -0.83 11.11
C THR A 8 5.33 -1.01 9.89
N PHE A 9 6.36 -0.18 9.74
CA PHE A 9 7.28 -0.28 8.61
C PHE A 9 8.03 -1.61 8.62
N ALA A 10 8.49 -2.07 9.77
CA ALA A 10 9.16 -3.35 9.88
C ALA A 10 8.26 -4.51 9.44
N ALA A 11 7.00 -4.48 9.87
CA ALA A 11 6.03 -5.49 9.47
C ALA A 11 5.78 -5.48 7.97
N LEU A 12 5.72 -4.30 7.35
CA LEU A 12 5.50 -4.14 5.91
C LEU A 12 6.75 -4.42 5.08
N ALA A 13 7.91 -4.53 5.69
CA ALA A 13 9.18 -4.75 4.97
C ALA A 13 9.30 -6.17 4.38
N ASP A 14 8.53 -7.12 4.86
CA ASP A 14 8.58 -8.50 4.40
C ASP A 14 7.51 -8.78 3.33
N PRO A 15 7.89 -9.36 2.17
CA PRO A 15 6.91 -9.61 1.10
C PRO A 15 5.83 -10.62 1.48
N THR A 16 6.13 -11.63 2.27
CA THR A 16 5.13 -12.60 2.72
C THR A 16 4.08 -11.93 3.59
N ARG A 17 4.51 -11.05 4.50
CA ARG A 17 3.57 -10.31 5.34
C ARG A 17 2.68 -9.40 4.52
N ARG A 18 3.21 -8.76 3.48
CA ARG A 18 2.39 -7.96 2.56
C ARG A 18 1.36 -8.81 1.83
N GLU A 19 1.74 -10.02 1.40
CA GLU A 19 0.80 -10.96 0.76
C GLU A 19 -0.31 -11.39 1.71
N ILE A 20 0.02 -11.62 2.98
CA ILE A 20 -1.00 -11.94 3.99
C ILE A 20 -1.99 -10.77 4.15
N LEU A 21 -1.49 -9.54 4.20
CA LEU A 21 -2.36 -8.36 4.29
C LEU A 21 -3.24 -8.23 3.05
N ASP A 22 -2.70 -8.51 1.87
CA ASP A 22 -3.48 -8.49 0.63
C ASP A 22 -4.61 -9.52 0.67
N LEU A 23 -4.34 -10.70 1.20
CA LEU A 23 -5.35 -11.73 1.37
C LEU A 23 -6.46 -11.27 2.34
N LEU A 24 -6.07 -10.64 3.45
CA LEU A 24 -7.02 -10.16 4.46
C LEU A 24 -7.81 -8.94 4.01
N ARG A 25 -7.31 -8.22 3.01
CA ARG A 25 -8.05 -7.10 2.40
C ARG A 25 -9.38 -7.57 1.82
N ASP A 26 -9.42 -8.80 1.32
CA ASP A 26 -10.63 -9.36 0.72
C ASP A 26 -11.62 -9.90 1.75
N GLY A 27 -11.27 -9.91 3.01
CA GLY A 27 -12.13 -10.30 4.11
C GLY A 27 -11.42 -11.13 5.18
N PRO A 28 -12.10 -11.40 6.30
CA PRO A 28 -11.53 -12.22 7.38
C PRO A 28 -11.15 -13.62 6.90
N ARG A 29 -10.06 -14.15 7.46
CA ARG A 29 -9.56 -15.49 7.13
C ARG A 29 -9.18 -16.24 8.38
N GLN A 30 -9.50 -17.53 8.40
CA GLN A 30 -9.01 -18.42 9.46
C GLN A 30 -7.50 -18.63 9.29
N THR A 31 -6.81 -18.85 10.40
CA THR A 31 -5.37 -19.13 10.38
C THR A 31 -5.04 -20.31 9.45
N THR A 32 -5.89 -21.35 9.48
CA THR A 32 -5.70 -22.52 8.61
C THR A 32 -5.78 -22.17 7.14
N GLU A 33 -6.69 -21.28 6.75
CA GLU A 33 -6.78 -20.82 5.36
C GLU A 33 -5.52 -20.08 4.92
N ILE A 34 -4.97 -19.25 5.81
CA ILE A 34 -3.73 -18.53 5.52
C ILE A 34 -2.57 -19.52 5.34
N VAL A 35 -2.46 -20.50 6.24
CA VAL A 35 -1.42 -21.54 6.14
C VAL A 35 -1.51 -22.28 4.79
N GLU A 36 -2.71 -22.62 4.37
CA GLU A 36 -2.93 -23.33 3.09
C GLU A 36 -2.52 -22.49 1.88
N ARG A 37 -2.57 -21.18 1.97
CA ARG A 37 -2.18 -20.28 0.87
C ARG A 37 -0.68 -20.14 0.71
N PHE A 38 0.11 -20.57 1.68
CA PHE A 38 1.57 -20.47 1.66
C PHE A 38 2.22 -21.83 1.87
N PRO A 39 2.04 -22.75 0.90
CA PRO A 39 2.55 -24.14 1.07
C PRO A 39 4.07 -24.23 1.19
N ARG A 40 4.80 -23.16 0.75
CA ARG A 40 6.25 -23.09 0.91
C ARG A 40 6.69 -22.84 2.35
N LEU A 41 5.77 -22.37 3.18
CA LEU A 41 6.06 -22.05 4.56
C LEU A 41 5.48 -23.11 5.50
N SER A 42 6.16 -23.34 6.61
CA SER A 42 5.60 -24.15 7.69
C SER A 42 4.47 -23.37 8.36
N ARG A 43 3.59 -24.09 9.04
CA ARG A 43 2.56 -23.47 9.88
C ARG A 43 3.18 -22.53 10.89
N PHE A 44 4.30 -22.93 11.49
CA PHE A 44 5.04 -22.11 12.44
C PHE A 44 5.53 -20.80 11.81
N GLY A 45 6.06 -20.87 10.58
CA GLY A 45 6.50 -19.68 9.85
C GLY A 45 5.36 -18.70 9.59
N VAL A 46 4.20 -19.20 9.15
CA VAL A 46 3.01 -18.37 8.94
C VAL A 46 2.57 -17.74 10.25
N MET A 47 2.54 -18.51 11.33
CA MET A 47 2.15 -17.98 12.64
C MET A 47 3.10 -16.91 13.14
N LYS A 48 4.41 -17.03 12.88
CA LYS A 48 5.37 -15.97 13.21
C LYS A 48 5.10 -14.67 12.45
N HIS A 49 4.79 -14.78 11.17
CA HIS A 49 4.41 -13.59 10.38
C HIS A 49 3.14 -12.95 10.93
N LEU A 50 2.14 -13.75 11.31
CA LEU A 50 0.93 -13.23 11.93
C LEU A 50 1.22 -12.55 13.27
N ASP A 51 2.14 -13.09 14.06
CA ASP A 51 2.54 -12.47 15.33
C ASP A 51 3.13 -11.09 15.11
N VAL A 52 4.04 -10.95 14.13
CA VAL A 52 4.63 -9.65 13.78
C VAL A 52 3.55 -8.67 13.34
N LEU A 53 2.61 -9.11 12.51
CA LEU A 53 1.50 -8.28 12.04
C LEU A 53 0.58 -7.85 13.20
N ARG A 54 0.31 -8.74 14.14
CA ARG A 54 -0.50 -8.41 15.33
C ARG A 54 0.22 -7.42 16.24
N GLU A 55 1.50 -7.61 16.47
CA GLU A 55 2.30 -6.70 17.29
C GLU A 55 2.35 -5.30 16.68
N ALA A 56 2.37 -5.21 15.36
CA ALA A 56 2.30 -3.94 14.64
C ALA A 56 0.89 -3.36 14.58
N GLY A 57 -0.12 -4.08 15.07
CA GLY A 57 -1.51 -3.63 15.05
C GLY A 57 -2.18 -3.72 13.69
N LEU A 58 -1.56 -4.42 12.72
CA LEU A 58 -2.10 -4.57 11.36
C LEU A 58 -3.10 -5.72 11.24
N VAL A 59 -3.07 -6.66 12.15
CA VAL A 59 -3.96 -7.81 12.18
C VAL A 59 -4.56 -7.95 13.57
N ASN A 60 -5.86 -8.15 13.62
CA ASN A 60 -6.58 -8.53 14.82
C ASN A 60 -7.00 -9.99 14.68
N THR A 61 -6.86 -10.75 15.76
CA THR A 61 -7.24 -12.16 15.76
C THR A 61 -8.25 -12.40 16.89
N ARG A 62 -9.37 -13.03 16.55
CA ARG A 62 -10.36 -13.43 17.55
C ARG A 62 -10.58 -14.93 17.47
N SER A 63 -10.97 -15.51 18.57
CA SER A 63 -11.33 -16.93 18.63
C SER A 63 -12.84 -17.08 18.50
N GLU A 64 -13.28 -17.98 17.61
CA GLU A 64 -14.66 -18.42 17.48
C GLU A 64 -14.67 -19.93 17.59
N GLY A 65 -14.97 -20.44 18.79
CA GLY A 65 -14.84 -21.85 19.10
C GLY A 65 -13.37 -22.28 18.93
N ARG A 66 -13.13 -23.23 18.06
CA ARG A 66 -11.76 -23.71 17.74
C ARG A 66 -11.09 -22.92 16.61
N ARG A 67 -11.81 -21.98 16.02
CA ARG A 67 -11.32 -21.20 14.87
C ARG A 67 -10.65 -19.94 15.36
N ARG A 68 -9.57 -19.58 14.70
CA ARG A 68 -8.91 -18.28 14.88
C ARG A 68 -9.15 -17.46 13.64
N ILE A 69 -9.85 -16.35 13.80
CA ILE A 69 -10.25 -15.48 12.69
C ILE A 69 -9.37 -14.25 12.70
N ASN A 70 -8.69 -14.02 11.60
CA ASN A 70 -7.80 -12.89 11.41
C ASN A 70 -8.46 -11.83 10.52
N THR A 71 -8.39 -10.59 10.96
CA THR A 71 -8.94 -9.46 10.23
C THR A 71 -7.88 -8.38 10.05
N LEU A 72 -7.93 -7.69 8.91
CA LEU A 72 -7.05 -6.56 8.64
C LEU A 72 -7.48 -5.35 9.47
N ASN A 73 -6.51 -4.70 10.10
CA ASN A 73 -6.70 -3.41 10.72
C ASN A 73 -5.87 -2.38 9.95
N VAL A 74 -6.54 -1.48 9.26
CA VAL A 74 -5.87 -0.48 8.40
C VAL A 74 -5.38 0.75 9.17
N ALA A 75 -5.68 0.87 10.46
CA ALA A 75 -5.33 2.06 11.23
C ALA A 75 -3.84 2.41 11.18
N PRO A 76 -2.90 1.46 11.32
CA PRO A 76 -1.48 1.82 11.22
C PRO A 76 -1.08 2.34 9.83
N ILE A 77 -1.65 1.79 8.77
CA ILE A 77 -1.41 2.25 7.40
C ILE A 77 -2.00 3.64 7.20
N ARG A 78 -3.18 3.88 7.75
CA ARG A 78 -3.83 5.18 7.71
C ARG A 78 -2.99 6.26 8.38
N ARG A 79 -2.30 5.94 9.47
CA ARG A 79 -1.38 6.87 10.14
C ARG A 79 -0.22 7.26 9.24
N ILE A 80 0.30 6.33 8.44
CA ILE A 80 1.33 6.62 7.44
C ILE A 80 0.77 7.58 6.39
N LEU A 81 -0.41 7.31 5.87
CA LEU A 81 -1.10 8.15 4.90
C LEU A 81 -1.27 9.57 5.43
N GLU A 82 -1.79 9.72 6.65
CA GLU A 82 -2.02 11.02 7.27
C GLU A 82 -0.72 11.78 7.52
N ARG A 83 0.34 11.08 7.93
CA ARG A 83 1.59 11.73 8.30
C ARG A 83 2.39 12.23 7.10
N TRP A 84 2.43 11.47 6.01
CA TRP A 84 3.28 11.82 4.87
C TRP A 84 2.50 12.08 3.59
N ILE A 85 1.64 11.17 3.20
CA ILE A 85 1.00 11.25 1.90
C ILE A 85 0.03 12.41 1.83
N SER A 86 -0.80 12.57 2.87
CA SER A 86 -1.76 13.70 2.91
C SER A 86 -1.06 15.05 2.98
N LYS A 87 0.04 15.15 3.73
CA LYS A 87 0.81 16.40 3.83
C LYS A 87 1.48 16.79 2.52
N TYR A 88 1.85 15.82 1.71
CA TYR A 88 2.52 16.06 0.45
C TYR A 88 1.59 16.02 -0.75
N GLU A 89 0.30 15.79 -0.53
CA GLU A 89 -0.68 15.70 -1.61
C GLU A 89 -0.74 16.98 -2.44
N ALA A 90 -0.80 18.12 -1.79
CA ALA A 90 -0.80 19.42 -2.49
C ALA A 90 0.49 19.61 -3.31
N TYR A 91 1.63 19.23 -2.75
CA TYR A 91 2.90 19.30 -3.47
C TYR A 91 2.87 18.43 -4.73
N TRP A 92 2.44 17.17 -4.60
CA TRP A 92 2.38 16.26 -5.73
C TRP A 92 1.37 16.72 -6.78
N THR A 93 0.21 17.19 -6.34
CA THR A 93 -0.82 17.72 -7.23
C THR A 93 -0.30 18.93 -8.00
N ASN A 94 0.33 19.88 -7.32
CA ASN A 94 0.89 21.07 -7.97
C ASN A 94 2.02 20.70 -8.94
N THR A 95 2.87 19.75 -8.55
CA THR A 95 3.96 19.30 -9.43
C THR A 95 3.41 18.65 -10.69
N LEU A 96 2.39 17.80 -10.58
CA LEU A 96 1.75 17.17 -11.72
C LEU A 96 1.06 18.19 -12.63
N LEU A 97 0.39 19.19 -12.03
CA LEU A 97 -0.23 20.27 -12.81
C LEU A 97 0.80 21.08 -13.59
N ARG A 98 1.95 21.39 -13.00
CA ARG A 98 3.05 22.08 -13.70
C ARG A 98 3.58 21.25 -14.87
N VAL A 99 3.76 19.96 -14.68
CA VAL A 99 4.18 19.05 -15.75
C VAL A 99 3.15 19.05 -16.89
N LYS A 100 1.85 18.98 -16.52
CA LYS A 100 0.76 19.02 -17.50
C LYS A 100 0.75 20.33 -18.28
N GLU A 101 0.84 21.46 -17.60
CA GLU A 101 0.89 22.78 -18.23
C GLU A 101 2.09 22.90 -19.18
N THR A 102 3.27 22.47 -18.77
CA THR A 102 4.45 22.47 -19.59
C THR A 102 4.27 21.61 -20.85
N ALA A 103 3.67 20.44 -20.70
CA ALA A 103 3.38 19.55 -21.82
C ALA A 103 2.37 20.17 -22.79
N GLU A 104 1.32 20.82 -22.26
CA GLU A 104 0.31 21.51 -23.06
C GLU A 104 0.92 22.69 -23.82
N GLU A 105 1.76 23.50 -23.15
CA GLU A 105 2.49 24.59 -23.79
C GLU A 105 3.40 24.08 -24.92
N ALA A 106 4.14 23.02 -24.69
CA ALA A 106 5.00 22.42 -25.70
C ALA A 106 4.18 21.91 -26.90
N GLN A 107 3.01 21.32 -26.66
CA GLN A 107 2.11 20.89 -27.72
C GLN A 107 1.54 22.07 -28.50
N ALA A 108 1.15 23.15 -27.81
CA ALA A 108 0.65 24.36 -28.45
C ALA A 108 1.72 24.99 -29.36
N ASP A 109 2.96 25.11 -28.87
CA ASP A 109 4.07 25.63 -29.64
C ASP A 109 4.35 24.77 -30.86
N ASN A 110 4.36 23.47 -30.74
CA ASN A 110 4.53 22.53 -31.84
C ASN A 110 3.40 22.68 -32.88
N HIS A 111 2.17 22.82 -32.42
CA HIS A 111 1.03 22.98 -33.30
C HIS A 111 1.12 24.30 -34.08
N GLU A 112 1.46 25.39 -33.41
CA GLU A 112 1.67 26.68 -34.07
C GLU A 112 2.78 26.63 -35.10
N SER A 113 3.93 26.03 -34.79
CA SER A 113 5.05 25.86 -35.71
C SER A 113 4.64 25.05 -36.94
N THR A 114 3.89 23.97 -36.77
CA THR A 114 3.40 23.14 -37.86
C THR A 114 2.42 23.92 -38.75
N THR A 115 1.52 24.68 -38.14
CA THR A 115 0.54 25.49 -38.84
C THR A 115 1.24 26.60 -39.64
N ARG A 116 2.25 27.26 -39.10
CA ARG A 116 3.05 28.25 -39.80
C ARG A 116 3.79 27.69 -41.03
N ARG A 117 4.39 26.50 -40.88
CA ARG A 117 5.06 25.81 -41.97
C ARG A 117 4.07 25.46 -43.09
N ALA A 118 2.89 24.95 -42.72
CA ALA A 118 1.86 24.62 -43.69
C ALA A 118 1.37 25.85 -44.47
N LYS A 119 1.30 27.01 -43.82
CA LYS A 119 0.90 28.26 -44.48
C LYS A 119 1.97 28.87 -45.35
N SER A 120 3.23 28.64 -45.08
CA SER A 120 4.34 29.19 -45.86
C SER A 120 4.78 28.31 -47.02
N GLY A 121 4.22 27.11 -47.09
CA GLY A 121 4.41 26.22 -48.23
C GLY A 121 3.27 26.33 -49.19
#